data_7ef8e203cf710dae403794d57b959f36
#
_entry.id   7ef8e203cf710dae403794d57b959f36
#
_cell.length_a   1.000
_cell.length_b   1.000
_cell.length_c   1.000
_cell.angle_alpha   90.00
_cell.angle_beta   90.00
_cell.angle_gamma   90.00
#
_symmetry.space_group_name_H-M   'P 1'
#
loop_
_entity.id
_entity.type
_entity.pdbx_description
1 polymer ?
#
loop_
_entity_poly.entity_id
_entity_poly.type
_entity_poly.pdbx_seq_one_letter_code
_entity_poly.pdbx_strand_id
1 'polypeptide(L)'
;KDGTMATKSSIADVSRVQKIPIPKVNEIKALIPDKFPDSVKDEKGKVPKVNLKNCFKYVPQIKTLLDGDDENISSMLTYAQQLEETNRQIGIHACGVIIGASDLTNYAPLCTIKDKDTKEDVLVTQYDGHVVENVGLIKMDFLGLKTLTQIKDALANIKKTHGIDIDIDNIPIDDKKTYELYSSGNTIGTFQFESRGMQKYLRELKPTVFE
;
A
#
# COMPACT_ATOMS: atom_id res chain seq x y z
N LYS A 1 -10.55 7.53 5.10
CA LYS A 1 -9.14 7.09 5.30
C LYS A 1 -8.24 8.32 5.36
N ASP A 2 -7.56 8.53 6.47
CA ASP A 2 -6.62 9.63 6.62
C ASP A 2 -5.28 9.28 5.97
N GLY A 3 -4.81 10.16 5.10
CA GLY A 3 -3.48 10.07 4.51
C GLY A 3 -2.49 10.87 5.35
N THR A 4 -1.54 10.19 5.99
CA THR A 4 -0.48 10.84 6.76
C THR A 4 0.69 11.25 5.88
N MET A 5 1.46 12.23 6.32
CA MET A 5 2.68 12.65 5.65
C MET A 5 3.78 11.58 5.82
N ALA A 6 4.17 10.96 4.72
CA ALA A 6 5.32 10.07 4.70
C ALA A 6 6.64 10.86 4.62
N THR A 7 7.76 10.26 5.01
CA THR A 7 9.09 10.85 5.06
C THR A 7 9.47 11.67 3.82
N LYS A 8 9.38 11.07 2.63
CA LYS A 8 9.73 11.75 1.37
C LYS A 8 8.71 12.85 0.99
N SER A 9 7.46 12.72 1.45
CA SER A 9 6.41 13.72 1.20
C SER A 9 6.56 14.93 2.10
N SER A 10 6.87 14.74 3.39
CA SER A 10 7.10 15.87 4.32
C SER A 10 8.27 16.73 3.87
N ILE A 11 9.38 16.12 3.44
CA ILE A 11 10.51 16.83 2.83
C ILE A 11 10.06 17.64 1.60
N ALA A 12 9.32 17.04 0.69
CA ALA A 12 8.89 17.70 -0.54
C ALA A 12 7.95 18.89 -0.25
N ASP A 13 7.02 18.75 0.70
CA ASP A 13 6.07 19.81 1.01
C ASP A 13 6.74 20.98 1.74
N VAL A 14 7.61 20.70 2.73
CA VAL A 14 8.37 21.76 3.42
C VAL A 14 9.33 22.47 2.46
N SER A 15 10.04 21.70 1.63
CA SER A 15 10.95 22.27 0.62
C SER A 15 10.24 23.21 -0.36
N ARG A 16 9.02 22.87 -0.76
CA ARG A 16 8.20 23.71 -1.64
C ARG A 16 7.84 25.05 -0.99
N VAL A 17 7.49 25.02 0.30
CA VAL A 17 7.18 26.23 1.07
C VAL A 17 8.41 27.10 1.26
N GLN A 18 9.55 26.49 1.56
CA GLN A 18 10.84 27.18 1.72
C GLN A 18 11.53 27.51 0.38
N LYS A 19 10.90 27.19 -0.76
CA LYS A 19 11.41 27.46 -2.11
C LYS A 19 12.78 26.84 -2.40
N ILE A 20 13.09 25.70 -1.79
CA ILE A 20 14.34 24.96 -2.07
C ILE A 20 14.25 24.36 -3.49
N PRO A 21 15.31 24.47 -4.31
CA PRO A 21 15.31 23.97 -5.67
C PRO A 21 15.02 22.46 -5.76
N ILE A 22 14.13 22.05 -6.67
CA ILE A 22 13.70 20.66 -6.86
C ILE A 22 14.87 19.66 -7.03
N PRO A 23 15.93 19.97 -7.82
CA PRO A 23 17.09 19.06 -7.94
C PRO A 23 17.70 18.74 -6.57
N LYS A 24 17.91 19.74 -5.72
CA LYS A 24 18.46 19.56 -4.37
C LYS A 24 17.55 18.72 -3.47
N VAL A 25 16.25 18.94 -3.55
CA VAL A 25 15.25 18.13 -2.82
C VAL A 25 15.29 16.68 -3.28
N ASN A 26 15.43 16.41 -4.57
CA ASN A 26 15.52 15.06 -5.10
C ASN A 26 16.80 14.33 -4.67
N GLU A 27 17.94 15.03 -4.60
CA GLU A 27 19.18 14.51 -4.03
C GLU A 27 18.98 14.06 -2.58
N ILE A 28 18.37 14.92 -1.74
CA ILE A 28 18.09 14.60 -0.33
C ILE A 28 17.15 13.42 -0.21
N LYS A 29 16.07 13.39 -1.00
CA LYS A 29 15.09 12.28 -1.00
C LYS A 29 15.71 10.96 -1.46
N ALA A 30 16.72 10.99 -2.35
CA ALA A 30 17.42 9.79 -2.79
C ALA A 30 18.27 9.14 -1.68
N LEU A 31 18.71 9.92 -0.68
CA LEU A 31 19.42 9.39 0.49
C LEU A 31 18.51 8.61 1.45
N ILE A 32 17.19 8.78 1.35
CA ILE A 32 16.23 8.09 2.22
C ILE A 32 15.95 6.71 1.65
N PRO A 33 16.31 5.63 2.36
CA PRO A 33 16.06 4.28 1.89
C PRO A 33 14.55 3.97 1.90
N ASP A 34 14.10 3.06 1.06
CA ASP A 34 12.72 2.54 1.13
C ASP A 34 12.56 1.56 2.29
N LYS A 35 13.63 0.86 2.67
CA LYS A 35 13.74 -0.01 3.83
C LYS A 35 15.20 0.02 4.32
N PHE A 36 15.39 0.02 5.65
CA PHE A 36 16.73 -0.17 6.21
C PHE A 36 17.22 -1.60 5.96
N PRO A 37 18.54 -1.81 5.75
CA PRO A 37 19.12 -3.14 5.65
C PRO A 37 18.85 -3.96 6.91
N ASP A 38 18.77 -5.28 6.77
CA ASP A 38 18.53 -6.19 7.90
C ASP A 38 19.67 -6.20 8.93
N SER A 39 20.83 -5.64 8.59
CA SER A 39 21.96 -5.39 9.51
C SER A 39 21.69 -4.23 10.48
N VAL A 40 20.82 -3.29 10.14
CA VAL A 40 20.44 -2.16 10.98
C VAL A 40 19.33 -2.61 11.93
N LYS A 41 19.61 -2.59 13.23
CA LYS A 41 18.65 -2.99 14.28
C LYS A 41 18.42 -1.83 15.25
N ASP A 42 17.18 -1.71 15.70
CA ASP A 42 16.82 -0.82 16.80
C ASP A 42 17.16 -1.46 18.17
N GLU A 43 16.85 -0.76 19.23
CA GLU A 43 17.08 -1.22 20.63
C GLU A 43 16.30 -2.50 20.97
N LYS A 44 15.27 -2.84 20.19
CA LYS A 44 14.46 -4.05 20.34
C LYS A 44 14.90 -5.18 19.39
N GLY A 45 16.02 -5.01 18.68
CA GLY A 45 16.55 -5.99 17.74
C GLY A 45 15.76 -6.11 16.43
N LYS A 46 14.84 -5.17 16.14
CA LYS A 46 14.05 -5.13 14.90
C LYS A 46 14.63 -4.13 13.91
N VAL A 47 14.37 -4.36 12.61
CA VAL A 47 14.69 -3.37 11.57
C VAL A 47 13.80 -2.15 11.80
N PRO A 48 14.38 -0.95 12.01
CA PRO A 48 13.61 0.25 12.31
C PRO A 48 12.72 0.66 11.12
N LYS A 49 11.58 1.29 11.44
CA LYS A 49 10.73 1.92 10.42
C LYS A 49 11.48 3.08 9.77
N VAL A 50 11.30 3.27 8.47
CA VAL A 50 11.85 4.44 7.76
C VAL A 50 11.04 5.67 8.14
N ASN A 51 11.67 6.58 8.85
CA ASN A 51 11.21 7.92 9.19
C ASN A 51 12.42 8.85 9.40
N LEU A 52 12.22 10.16 9.44
CA LEU A 52 13.32 11.12 9.57
C LEU A 52 14.10 10.93 10.86
N LYS A 53 13.44 10.64 11.98
CA LYS A 53 14.11 10.36 13.25
C LYS A 53 15.13 9.21 13.12
N ASN A 54 14.73 8.12 12.47
CA ASN A 54 15.60 6.99 12.23
C ASN A 54 16.62 7.26 11.12
N CYS A 55 16.27 8.05 10.10
CA CYS A 55 17.22 8.49 9.09
C CYS A 55 18.35 9.34 9.70
N PHE A 56 18.07 10.23 10.63
CA PHE A 56 19.09 10.99 11.37
C PHE A 56 20.01 10.10 12.20
N LYS A 57 19.49 8.96 12.71
CA LYS A 57 20.28 8.01 13.49
C LYS A 57 21.12 7.05 12.63
N TYR A 58 20.58 6.59 11.50
CA TYR A 58 21.16 5.47 10.75
C TYR A 58 21.64 5.82 9.34
N VAL A 59 21.42 7.06 8.85
CA VAL A 59 21.90 7.53 7.55
C VAL A 59 22.84 8.71 7.75
N PRO A 60 24.17 8.48 7.77
CA PRO A 60 25.14 9.54 8.09
C PRO A 60 25.04 10.78 7.19
N GLN A 61 24.74 10.58 5.90
CA GLN A 61 24.60 11.69 4.94
C GLN A 61 23.44 12.63 5.29
N ILE A 62 22.31 12.07 5.76
CA ILE A 62 21.16 12.89 6.21
C ILE A 62 21.49 13.62 7.50
N LYS A 63 22.21 12.97 8.41
CA LYS A 63 22.69 13.61 9.63
C LYS A 63 23.63 14.77 9.34
N THR A 64 24.58 14.59 8.42
CA THR A 64 25.47 15.66 8.00
C THR A 64 24.74 16.87 7.41
N LEU A 65 23.64 16.63 6.67
CA LEU A 65 22.80 17.71 6.16
C LEU A 65 22.00 18.42 7.26
N LEU A 66 21.58 17.69 8.28
CA LEU A 66 20.87 18.28 9.43
C LEU A 66 21.81 19.16 10.28
N ASP A 67 23.03 18.68 10.54
CA ASP A 67 24.02 19.33 11.41
C ASP A 67 24.93 20.31 10.62
N GLY A 68 24.73 20.45 9.30
CA GLY A 68 25.57 21.27 8.44
C GLY A 68 25.23 22.76 8.48
N ASP A 69 26.08 23.57 7.83
CA ASP A 69 26.00 25.04 7.84
C ASP A 69 24.88 25.64 6.96
N ASP A 70 24.21 24.82 6.14
CA ASP A 70 23.07 25.26 5.33
C ASP A 70 21.79 25.29 6.18
N GLU A 71 21.54 26.46 6.78
CA GLU A 71 20.36 26.68 7.64
C GLU A 71 19.05 26.38 6.94
N ASN A 72 18.93 26.56 5.63
CA ASN A 72 17.71 26.26 4.89
C ASN A 72 17.47 24.75 4.84
N ILE A 73 18.51 23.95 4.62
CA ILE A 73 18.40 22.49 4.60
C ILE A 73 18.16 21.93 6.00
N SER A 74 18.90 22.41 7.00
CA SER A 74 18.74 21.99 8.39
C SER A 74 17.33 22.29 8.91
N SER A 75 16.83 23.52 8.71
CA SER A 75 15.46 23.90 9.10
C SER A 75 14.40 23.11 8.35
N MET A 76 14.59 22.85 7.04
CA MET A 76 13.70 22.04 6.23
C MET A 76 13.58 20.62 6.78
N LEU A 77 14.69 19.95 7.12
CA LEU A 77 14.70 18.62 7.69
C LEU A 77 14.02 18.58 9.07
N THR A 78 14.24 19.60 9.88
CA THR A 78 13.62 19.75 11.20
C THR A 78 12.10 19.90 11.10
N TYR A 79 11.60 20.79 10.23
CA TYR A 79 10.15 20.97 10.02
C TYR A 79 9.53 19.73 9.36
N ALA A 80 10.23 19.11 8.42
CA ALA A 80 9.75 17.87 7.80
C ALA A 80 9.57 16.74 8.82
N GLN A 81 10.48 16.64 9.81
CA GLN A 81 10.35 15.67 10.91
C GLN A 81 9.14 15.97 11.81
N GLN A 82 8.87 17.23 12.10
CA GLN A 82 7.72 17.63 12.94
C GLN A 82 6.38 17.35 12.24
N LEU A 83 6.35 17.47 10.91
CA LEU A 83 5.15 17.22 10.09
C LEU A 83 4.99 15.75 9.71
N GLU A 84 6.03 14.95 9.80
CA GLU A 84 5.97 13.53 9.47
C GLU A 84 4.92 12.82 10.34
N GLU A 85 4.15 11.90 9.74
CA GLU A 85 3.04 11.17 10.35
C GLU A 85 1.81 12.01 10.74
N THR A 86 1.82 13.33 10.57
CA THR A 86 0.62 14.15 10.74
C THR A 86 -0.37 13.94 9.59
N ASN A 87 -1.65 14.15 9.83
CA ASN A 87 -2.68 14.05 8.80
C ASN A 87 -2.48 15.12 7.73
N ARG A 88 -2.46 14.72 6.46
CA ARG A 88 -2.27 15.59 5.31
C ARG A 88 -3.54 15.77 4.49
N GLN A 89 -4.24 14.69 4.26
CA GLN A 89 -5.42 14.66 3.40
C GLN A 89 -6.39 13.58 3.84
N ILE A 90 -7.66 13.81 3.56
CA ILE A 90 -8.71 12.81 3.69
C ILE A 90 -8.81 12.05 2.36
N GLY A 91 -8.97 10.74 2.42
CA GLY A 91 -9.17 9.89 1.24
C GLY A 91 -10.38 9.00 1.42
N ILE A 92 -11.02 8.64 0.31
CA ILE A 92 -12.09 7.63 0.27
C ILE A 92 -11.47 6.24 0.20
N HIS A 93 -12.04 5.27 0.88
CA HIS A 93 -11.70 3.86 0.67
C HIS A 93 -12.32 3.38 -0.65
N ALA A 94 -11.57 2.63 -1.46
CA ALA A 94 -12.00 2.25 -2.81
C ALA A 94 -13.27 1.39 -2.85
N CYS A 95 -13.53 0.62 -1.80
CA CYS A 95 -14.61 -0.38 -1.77
C CYS A 95 -15.33 -0.49 -0.42
N GLY A 96 -14.91 0.27 0.60
CA GLY A 96 -15.48 0.19 1.95
C GLY A 96 -16.76 0.99 2.06
N VAL A 97 -17.83 0.34 2.51
CA VAL A 97 -19.12 0.94 2.84
C VAL A 97 -19.33 0.86 4.35
N ILE A 98 -19.72 1.98 4.95
CA ILE A 98 -20.00 2.05 6.37
C ILE A 98 -21.50 1.89 6.60
N ILE A 99 -21.86 0.98 7.49
CA ILE A 99 -23.24 0.66 7.86
C ILE A 99 -23.45 0.94 9.34
N GLY A 100 -24.49 1.69 9.66
CA GLY A 100 -24.93 1.96 11.02
C GLY A 100 -26.33 1.40 11.30
N ALA A 101 -26.65 1.14 12.55
CA ALA A 101 -27.99 0.72 12.97
C ALA A 101 -29.04 1.86 12.88
N SER A 102 -28.57 3.12 12.81
CA SER A 102 -29.37 4.33 12.62
C SER A 102 -28.58 5.35 11.81
N ASP A 103 -29.04 6.60 11.77
CA ASP A 103 -28.32 7.69 11.08
C ASP A 103 -26.85 7.75 11.53
N LEU A 104 -25.93 7.78 10.55
CA LEU A 104 -24.50 7.74 10.80
C LEU A 104 -23.98 8.94 11.60
N THR A 105 -24.68 10.06 11.56
CA THR A 105 -24.34 11.27 12.35
C THR A 105 -24.43 11.04 13.85
N ASN A 106 -25.18 10.00 14.30
CA ASN A 106 -25.23 9.60 15.70
C ASN A 106 -23.95 8.92 16.19
N TYR A 107 -23.11 8.46 15.26
CA TYR A 107 -21.90 7.67 15.56
C TYR A 107 -20.60 8.40 15.18
N ALA A 108 -20.61 9.12 14.08
CA ALA A 108 -19.41 9.78 13.56
C ALA A 108 -19.75 11.08 12.83
N PRO A 109 -18.88 12.10 12.88
CA PRO A 109 -18.99 13.26 12.00
C PRO A 109 -18.88 12.80 10.53
N LEU A 110 -19.66 13.46 9.66
CA LEU A 110 -19.65 13.20 8.23
C LEU A 110 -19.11 14.42 7.47
N CYS A 111 -18.55 14.16 6.28
CA CYS A 111 -18.19 15.20 5.31
C CYS A 111 -18.42 14.70 3.89
N THR A 112 -18.41 15.61 2.93
CA THR A 112 -18.45 15.27 1.50
C THR A 112 -17.06 15.34 0.91
N ILE A 113 -16.75 14.40 0.01
CA ILE A 113 -15.51 14.38 -0.77
C ILE A 113 -15.90 14.12 -2.23
N LYS A 114 -15.21 14.80 -3.16
CA LYS A 114 -15.43 14.53 -4.59
C LYS A 114 -14.84 13.18 -4.99
N ASP A 115 -15.68 12.33 -5.54
CA ASP A 115 -15.24 11.10 -6.19
C ASP A 115 -14.27 11.43 -7.34
N LYS A 116 -13.25 10.61 -7.51
CA LYS A 116 -12.20 10.87 -8.51
C LYS A 116 -12.67 10.60 -9.93
N ASP A 117 -13.56 9.64 -10.09
CA ASP A 117 -14.03 9.17 -11.40
C ASP A 117 -15.31 9.89 -11.83
N THR A 118 -16.33 9.94 -10.96
CA THR A 118 -17.62 10.54 -11.27
C THR A 118 -17.67 12.05 -11.05
N LYS A 119 -16.73 12.61 -10.25
CA LYS A 119 -16.71 14.02 -9.81
C LYS A 119 -17.89 14.44 -8.95
N GLU A 120 -18.73 13.50 -8.54
CA GLU A 120 -19.86 13.73 -7.66
C GLU A 120 -19.42 13.81 -6.21
N ASP A 121 -20.22 14.48 -5.38
CA ASP A 121 -19.98 14.55 -3.94
C ASP A 121 -20.45 13.26 -3.28
N VAL A 122 -19.52 12.57 -2.61
CA VAL A 122 -19.77 11.33 -1.86
C VAL A 122 -19.69 11.61 -0.37
N LEU A 123 -20.68 11.15 0.38
CA LEU A 123 -20.70 11.26 1.83
C LEU A 123 -19.74 10.23 2.45
N VAL A 124 -18.88 10.67 3.36
CA VAL A 124 -17.91 9.82 4.05
C VAL A 124 -17.84 10.15 5.54
N THR A 125 -17.48 9.15 6.35
CA THR A 125 -17.18 9.37 7.77
C THR A 125 -15.86 10.08 7.93
N GLN A 126 -15.75 11.01 8.88
CA GLN A 126 -14.49 11.66 9.22
C GLN A 126 -13.59 10.79 10.09
N TYR A 127 -14.14 9.79 10.77
CA TYR A 127 -13.32 8.80 11.46
C TYR A 127 -12.66 7.85 10.46
N ASP A 128 -11.40 7.52 10.72
CA ASP A 128 -10.65 6.56 9.91
C ASP A 128 -11.30 5.17 9.93
N GLY A 129 -11.26 4.46 8.81
CA GLY A 129 -11.86 3.15 8.65
C GLY A 129 -11.35 2.07 9.63
N HIS A 130 -10.21 2.32 10.30
CA HIS A 130 -9.70 1.40 11.33
C HIS A 130 -10.33 1.62 12.71
N VAL A 131 -11.01 2.75 12.92
CA VAL A 131 -11.61 3.10 14.22
C VAL A 131 -13.13 3.17 14.19
N VAL A 132 -13.75 3.14 13.03
CA VAL A 132 -15.23 3.23 12.90
C VAL A 132 -15.96 2.10 13.61
N GLU A 133 -15.36 0.93 13.72
CA GLU A 133 -15.94 -0.22 14.44
C GLU A 133 -15.99 0.02 15.95
N ASN A 134 -15.06 0.81 16.49
CA ASN A 134 -15.01 1.14 17.92
C ASN A 134 -16.20 2.02 18.38
N VAL A 135 -16.86 2.70 17.45
CA VAL A 135 -18.06 3.50 17.71
C VAL A 135 -19.36 2.80 17.32
N GLY A 136 -19.31 1.49 17.04
CA GLY A 136 -20.48 0.67 16.75
C GLY A 136 -20.93 0.68 15.29
N LEU A 137 -20.09 1.14 14.37
CA LEU A 137 -20.34 1.05 12.94
C LEU A 137 -19.73 -0.23 12.36
N ILE A 138 -20.31 -0.74 11.28
CA ILE A 138 -19.79 -1.89 10.53
C ILE A 138 -19.14 -1.37 9.25
N LYS A 139 -17.90 -1.79 8.97
CA LYS A 139 -17.24 -1.56 7.69
C LYS A 139 -17.33 -2.82 6.85
N MET A 140 -17.95 -2.71 5.69
CA MET A 140 -18.05 -3.81 4.73
C MET A 140 -17.31 -3.45 3.45
N ASP A 141 -16.36 -4.30 3.05
CA ASP A 141 -15.52 -4.06 1.86
C ASP A 141 -16.07 -4.87 0.68
N PHE A 142 -16.47 -4.17 -0.39
CA PHE A 142 -16.96 -4.77 -1.64
C PHE A 142 -15.88 -4.67 -2.71
N LEU A 143 -14.92 -5.57 -2.66
CA LEU A 143 -13.82 -5.61 -3.61
C LEU A 143 -14.02 -6.73 -4.63
N GLY A 144 -14.28 -6.35 -5.88
CA GLY A 144 -14.35 -7.30 -6.99
C GLY A 144 -12.95 -7.69 -7.49
N LEU A 145 -12.83 -8.92 -8.00
CA LEU A 145 -11.60 -9.43 -8.61
C LEU A 145 -11.78 -9.50 -10.13
N LYS A 146 -11.15 -8.60 -10.87
CA LYS A 146 -11.19 -8.59 -12.35
C LYS A 146 -10.72 -9.89 -12.98
N THR A 147 -9.77 -10.58 -12.35
CA THR A 147 -9.26 -11.87 -12.83
C THR A 147 -10.33 -12.95 -12.89
N LEU A 148 -11.28 -12.98 -11.96
CA LEU A 148 -12.41 -13.93 -12.02
C LEU A 148 -13.31 -13.64 -13.22
N THR A 149 -13.52 -12.38 -13.57
CA THR A 149 -14.23 -12.01 -14.82
C THR A 149 -13.47 -12.48 -16.05
N GLN A 150 -12.14 -12.31 -16.08
CA GLN A 150 -11.31 -12.80 -17.19
C GLN A 150 -11.38 -14.31 -17.35
N ILE A 151 -11.40 -15.07 -16.25
CA ILE A 151 -11.58 -16.53 -16.27
C ILE A 151 -12.95 -16.88 -16.85
N LYS A 152 -14.02 -16.23 -16.38
CA LYS A 152 -15.37 -16.43 -16.91
C LYS A 152 -15.44 -16.17 -18.42
N ASP A 153 -14.84 -15.07 -18.89
CA ASP A 153 -14.82 -14.71 -20.30
C ASP A 153 -14.00 -15.74 -21.12
N ALA A 154 -12.88 -16.23 -20.57
CA ALA A 154 -12.07 -17.28 -21.19
C ALA A 154 -12.87 -18.59 -21.36
N LEU A 155 -13.60 -19.00 -20.32
CA LEU A 155 -14.45 -20.20 -20.38
C LEU A 155 -15.54 -20.06 -21.46
N ALA A 156 -16.19 -18.88 -21.53
CA ALA A 156 -17.19 -18.60 -22.55
C ALA A 156 -16.60 -18.65 -23.98
N ASN A 157 -15.38 -18.11 -24.15
CA ASN A 157 -14.68 -18.16 -25.43
C ASN A 157 -14.28 -19.59 -25.83
N ILE A 158 -13.78 -20.41 -24.91
CA ILE A 158 -13.44 -21.82 -25.13
C ILE A 158 -14.69 -22.59 -25.58
N LYS A 159 -15.80 -22.40 -24.87
CA LYS A 159 -17.07 -23.03 -25.22
C LYS A 159 -17.53 -22.64 -26.63
N LYS A 160 -17.43 -21.34 -26.97
CA LYS A 160 -17.82 -20.84 -28.29
C LYS A 160 -16.94 -21.35 -29.43
N THR A 161 -15.61 -21.40 -29.22
CA THR A 161 -14.63 -21.72 -30.27
C THR A 161 -14.36 -23.20 -30.43
N HIS A 162 -14.38 -23.95 -29.31
CA HIS A 162 -14.01 -25.38 -29.28
C HIS A 162 -15.18 -26.31 -28.93
N GLY A 163 -16.33 -25.76 -28.51
CA GLY A 163 -17.47 -26.55 -28.05
C GLY A 163 -17.23 -27.27 -26.70
N ILE A 164 -16.15 -26.94 -26.00
CA ILE A 164 -15.77 -27.57 -24.74
C ILE A 164 -16.36 -26.76 -23.59
N ASP A 165 -17.11 -27.44 -22.72
CA ASP A 165 -17.62 -26.90 -21.48
C ASP A 165 -16.70 -27.33 -20.32
N ILE A 166 -16.04 -26.36 -19.69
CA ILE A 166 -15.12 -26.60 -18.56
C ILE A 166 -15.84 -26.23 -17.27
N ASP A 167 -16.02 -27.19 -16.40
CA ASP A 167 -16.49 -26.98 -15.04
C ASP A 167 -15.31 -26.56 -14.14
N ILE A 168 -15.23 -25.25 -13.86
CA ILE A 168 -14.12 -24.68 -13.09
C ILE A 168 -14.15 -25.10 -11.62
N ASP A 169 -15.32 -25.45 -11.08
CA ASP A 169 -15.50 -25.81 -9.68
C ASP A 169 -15.05 -27.27 -9.41
N ASN A 170 -14.93 -28.08 -10.47
CA ASN A 170 -14.54 -29.48 -10.39
C ASN A 170 -13.25 -29.80 -11.18
N ILE A 171 -12.33 -28.83 -11.30
CA ILE A 171 -11.02 -29.07 -11.92
C ILE A 171 -10.16 -29.98 -11.01
N PRO A 172 -9.29 -30.86 -11.59
CA PRO A 172 -8.35 -31.64 -10.80
C PRO A 172 -7.40 -30.76 -10.00
N ILE A 173 -7.30 -31.00 -8.70
CA ILE A 173 -6.40 -30.25 -7.80
C ILE A 173 -5.05 -30.95 -7.59
N ASP A 174 -4.82 -32.08 -8.27
CA ASP A 174 -3.63 -32.94 -8.16
C ASP A 174 -2.79 -32.98 -9.44
N ASP A 175 -2.97 -32.01 -10.36
CA ASP A 175 -2.21 -31.93 -11.61
C ASP A 175 -0.71 -31.70 -11.38
N LYS A 176 0.09 -32.69 -11.67
CA LYS A 176 1.55 -32.67 -11.46
C LYS A 176 2.25 -31.57 -12.23
N LYS A 177 1.81 -31.26 -13.46
CA LYS A 177 2.43 -30.19 -14.29
C LYS A 177 2.22 -28.82 -13.67
N THR A 178 1.05 -28.58 -13.06
CA THR A 178 0.76 -27.34 -12.32
C THR A 178 1.70 -27.20 -11.12
N TYR A 179 1.94 -28.27 -10.35
CA TYR A 179 2.87 -28.22 -9.22
C TYR A 179 4.33 -28.07 -9.64
N GLU A 180 4.74 -28.68 -10.77
CA GLU A 180 6.06 -28.47 -11.35
C GLU A 180 6.25 -26.99 -11.75
N LEU A 181 5.24 -26.37 -12.37
CA LEU A 181 5.24 -24.95 -12.69
C LEU A 181 5.41 -24.08 -11.43
N TYR A 182 4.60 -24.31 -10.40
CA TYR A 182 4.69 -23.58 -9.14
C TYR A 182 6.04 -23.78 -8.45
N SER A 183 6.53 -25.00 -8.36
CA SER A 183 7.82 -25.34 -7.74
C SER A 183 9.02 -24.71 -8.49
N SER A 184 8.90 -24.51 -9.80
CA SER A 184 9.92 -23.80 -10.58
C SER A 184 9.94 -22.29 -10.31
N GLY A 185 8.83 -21.74 -9.82
CA GLY A 185 8.63 -20.29 -9.64
C GLY A 185 8.49 -19.52 -10.95
N ASN A 186 8.29 -20.18 -12.10
CA ASN A 186 8.06 -19.53 -13.39
C ASN A 186 6.58 -19.18 -13.58
N THR A 187 6.03 -18.41 -12.65
CA THR A 187 4.59 -18.17 -12.47
C THR A 187 4.13 -16.80 -12.97
N ILE A 188 4.82 -16.21 -13.93
CA ILE A 188 4.34 -14.99 -14.62
C ILE A 188 3.07 -15.34 -15.38
N GLY A 189 2.02 -14.51 -15.24
CA GLY A 189 0.70 -14.74 -15.82
C GLY A 189 -0.22 -15.62 -14.97
N THR A 190 0.24 -16.12 -13.81
CA THR A 190 -0.62 -16.85 -12.88
C THR A 190 -1.14 -15.91 -11.78
N PHE A 191 -2.44 -15.95 -11.55
CA PHE A 191 -3.12 -15.07 -10.60
C PHE A 191 -2.49 -15.11 -9.20
N GLN A 192 -2.11 -13.94 -8.69
CA GLN A 192 -1.50 -13.71 -7.36
C GLN A 192 -0.11 -14.35 -7.12
N PHE A 193 0.48 -15.03 -8.12
CA PHE A 193 1.79 -15.69 -7.97
C PHE A 193 2.90 -15.09 -8.83
N GLU A 194 2.66 -13.91 -9.45
CA GLU A 194 3.58 -13.27 -10.39
C GLU A 194 4.71 -12.47 -9.72
N SER A 195 4.53 -12.03 -8.46
CA SER A 195 5.52 -11.18 -7.81
C SER A 195 6.80 -11.95 -7.49
N ARG A 196 7.96 -11.26 -7.55
CA ARG A 196 9.26 -11.85 -7.21
C ARG A 196 9.28 -12.50 -5.83
N GLY A 197 8.57 -11.91 -4.86
CA GLY A 197 8.42 -12.48 -3.52
C GLY A 197 7.70 -13.82 -3.53
N MET A 198 6.56 -13.90 -4.22
CA MET A 198 5.79 -15.15 -4.33
C MET A 198 6.57 -16.22 -5.10
N GLN A 199 7.22 -15.87 -6.20
CA GLN A 199 8.08 -16.79 -6.95
C GLN A 199 9.22 -17.35 -6.10
N LYS A 200 9.81 -16.51 -5.22
CA LYS A 200 10.84 -16.99 -4.27
C LYS A 200 10.25 -17.99 -3.29
N TYR A 201 9.11 -17.68 -2.67
CA TYR A 201 8.43 -18.60 -1.74
C TYR A 201 8.06 -19.92 -2.40
N LEU A 202 7.54 -19.91 -3.62
CA LEU A 202 7.20 -21.13 -4.36
C LEU A 202 8.41 -22.01 -4.63
N ARG A 203 9.57 -21.42 -4.98
CA ARG A 203 10.83 -22.18 -5.17
C ARG A 203 11.37 -22.80 -3.89
N GLU A 204 11.14 -22.14 -2.74
CA GLU A 204 11.52 -22.66 -1.43
C GLU A 204 10.54 -23.71 -0.92
N LEU A 205 9.24 -23.47 -1.07
CA LEU A 205 8.17 -24.37 -0.61
C LEU A 205 8.09 -25.67 -1.44
N LYS A 206 8.27 -25.56 -2.76
CA LYS A 206 8.14 -26.69 -3.73
C LYS A 206 6.84 -27.46 -3.53
N PRO A 207 5.67 -26.83 -3.70
CA PRO A 207 4.40 -27.47 -3.43
C PRO A 207 4.19 -28.69 -4.32
N THR A 208 3.60 -29.75 -3.75
CA THR A 208 3.26 -31.02 -4.44
C THR A 208 1.81 -31.41 -4.25
N VAL A 209 1.10 -30.75 -3.36
CA VAL A 209 -0.31 -30.96 -3.01
C VAL A 209 -1.00 -29.62 -2.78
N PHE A 210 -2.34 -29.62 -2.80
CA PHE A 210 -3.14 -28.42 -2.63
C PHE A 210 -3.23 -27.94 -1.17
N GLU A 211 -3.11 -28.82 -0.20
CA GLU A 211 -3.18 -28.56 1.25
C GLU A 211 -1.90 -27.96 1.83
#